data_60a77418af2b3a72745f687479f352ea
#
_entry.id   60a77418af2b3a72745f687479f352ea
#
_cell.length_a   1.000
_cell.length_b   1.000
_cell.length_c   1.000
_cell.angle_alpha   90.00
_cell.angle_beta   90.00
_cell.angle_gamma   90.00
#
_symmetry.space_group_name_H-M   'P 1'
#
loop_
_entity.id
_entity.type
_entity.pdbx_description
1 polymer ?
#
loop_
_entity_poly.entity_id
_entity_poly.type
_entity_poly.pdbx_seq_one_letter_code
_entity_poly.pdbx_strand_id
1 'polypeptide(L)'
;MKKILAFGVGVVLFVVILITAVSTNEYRKENGRQGSRTDQEKLITIGFSQVGAESNWRTANSISMKQTFTPERGYDLIFEDAKQKQSNQIMAIRRFIQQEVDYIVFSPVVETGWDTVLEEAKRAGIPVIVIDRRVSVEDSELYTTWIGSDFYLEGQKACRILLEYVEQNQIPEVNIVNIQGTLGATAQIGRSTALEDAAEKYGWNLLAQESGEYTEAKAYEVMTKMLREHDNINFVYCENDNEAFGAIDAIQDAGKRVGPGGDIQVISFDATQGGLRRVQAGEILIDAECNPWHGYYIEKVIKQIENGESLQKEWNVPEEVYVNMPEDFEIMLGGKEYTIQAITENIVKQREY
;
A
#
# COMPACT_ATOMS: atom_id res chain seq x y z
N MET A 1 -55.57 -43.90 -65.39
CA MET A 1 -54.11 -43.70 -65.03
C MET A 1 -53.75 -42.31 -64.45
N LYS A 2 -54.55 -41.24 -64.78
CA LYS A 2 -54.18 -39.88 -64.20
C LYS A 2 -54.50 -39.65 -62.71
N LYS A 3 -55.44 -40.45 -62.09
CA LYS A 3 -55.81 -40.28 -60.66
C LYS A 3 -54.81 -41.00 -59.68
N ILE A 4 -54.10 -42.04 -60.13
CA ILE A 4 -53.18 -42.78 -59.30
C ILE A 4 -51.86 -41.99 -59.19
N LEU A 5 -51.49 -41.24 -60.24
CA LEU A 5 -50.26 -40.45 -60.23
C LEU A 5 -50.30 -39.20 -59.25
N ALA A 6 -51.54 -38.64 -59.11
CA ALA A 6 -51.75 -37.51 -58.23
C ALA A 6 -51.71 -37.89 -56.74
N PHE A 7 -52.10 -39.15 -56.40
CA PHE A 7 -52.08 -39.61 -55.02
C PHE A 7 -50.63 -39.97 -54.56
N GLY A 8 -49.76 -40.51 -55.49
CA GLY A 8 -48.37 -40.84 -55.22
C GLY A 8 -47.52 -39.61 -55.00
N VAL A 9 -47.75 -38.53 -55.77
CA VAL A 9 -46.99 -37.27 -55.64
C VAL A 9 -47.34 -36.54 -54.34
N GLY A 10 -48.65 -36.55 -53.91
CA GLY A 10 -49.06 -35.94 -52.65
C GLY A 10 -48.49 -36.62 -51.42
N VAL A 11 -48.42 -37.95 -51.41
CA VAL A 11 -47.80 -38.74 -50.29
C VAL A 11 -46.30 -38.53 -50.21
N VAL A 12 -45.58 -38.47 -51.34
CA VAL A 12 -44.12 -38.20 -51.35
C VAL A 12 -43.81 -36.77 -50.89
N LEU A 13 -44.62 -35.76 -51.29
CA LEU A 13 -44.44 -34.40 -50.80
C LEU A 13 -44.72 -34.27 -49.28
N PHE A 14 -45.75 -34.98 -48.76
CA PHE A 14 -46.07 -34.95 -47.34
C PHE A 14 -44.99 -35.67 -46.49
N VAL A 15 -44.37 -36.75 -46.97
CA VAL A 15 -43.28 -37.44 -46.31
C VAL A 15 -42.00 -36.59 -46.34
N VAL A 16 -41.71 -35.89 -47.46
CA VAL A 16 -40.55 -34.98 -47.54
C VAL A 16 -40.74 -33.77 -46.63
N ILE A 17 -41.94 -33.19 -46.50
CA ILE A 17 -42.23 -32.08 -45.57
C ILE A 17 -42.13 -32.57 -44.13
N LEU A 18 -42.56 -33.80 -43.79
CA LEU A 18 -42.43 -34.33 -42.43
C LEU A 18 -40.97 -34.62 -42.07
N ILE A 19 -40.17 -35.17 -43.00
CA ILE A 19 -38.73 -35.44 -42.79
C ILE A 19 -37.96 -34.11 -42.62
N THR A 20 -38.28 -33.06 -43.41
CA THR A 20 -37.63 -31.76 -43.26
C THR A 20 -38.08 -31.07 -41.97
N ALA A 21 -39.33 -31.21 -41.52
CA ALA A 21 -39.82 -30.65 -40.26
C ALA A 21 -39.19 -31.36 -39.03
N VAL A 22 -38.98 -32.70 -39.11
CA VAL A 22 -38.30 -33.43 -38.02
C VAL A 22 -36.81 -33.10 -37.99
N SER A 23 -36.15 -33.04 -39.16
CA SER A 23 -34.71 -32.66 -39.21
C SER A 23 -34.46 -31.22 -38.77
N THR A 24 -35.36 -30.28 -39.10
CA THR A 24 -35.22 -28.89 -38.61
C THR A 24 -35.51 -28.77 -37.13
N ASN A 25 -36.36 -29.63 -36.55
CA ASN A 25 -36.64 -29.63 -35.13
C ASN A 25 -35.53 -30.28 -34.29
N GLU A 26 -34.89 -31.32 -34.82
CA GLU A 26 -33.69 -31.93 -34.21
C GLU A 26 -32.51 -30.96 -34.35
N TYR A 27 -32.30 -30.33 -35.49
CA TYR A 27 -31.26 -29.33 -35.70
C TYR A 27 -31.44 -28.08 -34.80
N ARG A 28 -32.72 -27.67 -34.54
CA ARG A 28 -33.02 -26.65 -33.56
C ARG A 28 -32.86 -27.10 -32.13
N LYS A 29 -33.08 -28.37 -31.79
CA LYS A 29 -32.80 -28.92 -30.46
C LYS A 29 -31.29 -29.07 -30.18
N GLU A 30 -30.48 -29.44 -31.17
CA GLU A 30 -29.02 -29.51 -31.02
C GLU A 30 -28.40 -28.12 -31.02
N ASN A 31 -28.81 -27.20 -31.89
CA ASN A 31 -28.31 -25.80 -31.83
C ASN A 31 -28.92 -24.93 -30.73
N GLY A 32 -30.08 -25.33 -30.19
CA GLY A 32 -30.66 -24.68 -28.99
C GLY A 32 -30.04 -25.11 -27.69
N ARG A 33 -29.17 -26.14 -27.69
CA ARG A 33 -28.39 -26.57 -26.54
C ARG A 33 -26.94 -26.05 -26.55
N GLN A 34 -26.49 -25.38 -27.61
CA GLN A 34 -25.21 -24.71 -27.71
C GLN A 34 -25.29 -23.17 -27.48
N GLY A 35 -26.40 -22.70 -26.95
CA GLY A 35 -26.46 -21.47 -26.20
C GLY A 35 -26.14 -21.79 -24.73
N SER A 36 -24.98 -22.35 -24.44
CA SER A 36 -24.39 -22.23 -23.13
C SER A 36 -24.32 -20.71 -22.85
N ARG A 37 -25.26 -20.20 -22.05
CA ARG A 37 -24.90 -19.12 -21.15
C ARG A 37 -23.67 -19.66 -20.46
N THR A 38 -22.49 -19.23 -20.86
CA THR A 38 -21.41 -19.08 -19.92
C THR A 38 -22.06 -18.24 -18.81
N ASP A 39 -22.36 -18.83 -17.65
CA ASP A 39 -22.44 -18.10 -16.43
C ASP A 39 -21.13 -17.31 -16.40
N GLN A 40 -21.15 -16.05 -16.83
CA GLN A 40 -20.10 -15.14 -16.50
C GLN A 40 -20.12 -15.15 -15.00
N GLU A 41 -19.13 -15.83 -14.39
CA GLU A 41 -18.95 -15.76 -12.95
C GLU A 41 -19.00 -14.28 -12.58
N LYS A 42 -19.96 -13.92 -11.72
CA LYS A 42 -20.13 -12.54 -11.30
C LYS A 42 -18.80 -12.09 -10.68
N LEU A 43 -18.17 -11.08 -11.26
CA LEU A 43 -16.96 -10.51 -10.72
C LEU A 43 -17.23 -9.94 -9.33
N ILE A 44 -16.29 -10.11 -8.42
CA ILE A 44 -16.30 -9.45 -7.11
C ILE A 44 -15.91 -7.98 -7.34
N THR A 45 -16.83 -7.07 -7.01
CA THR A 45 -16.62 -5.63 -7.19
C THR A 45 -15.97 -5.03 -5.96
N ILE A 46 -14.83 -4.38 -6.14
CA ILE A 46 -14.05 -3.74 -5.06
C ILE A 46 -14.01 -2.23 -5.29
N GLY A 47 -14.58 -1.47 -4.36
CA GLY A 47 -14.40 -0.03 -4.30
C GLY A 47 -13.11 0.30 -3.55
N PHE A 48 -12.10 0.82 -4.22
CA PHE A 48 -10.83 1.21 -3.60
C PHE A 48 -10.61 2.72 -3.62
N SER A 49 -10.51 3.33 -2.42
CA SER A 49 -10.15 4.75 -2.28
C SER A 49 -8.70 4.90 -1.84
N GLN A 50 -7.85 5.34 -2.77
CA GLN A 50 -6.45 5.66 -2.52
C GLN A 50 -6.31 7.08 -1.94
N VAL A 51 -5.28 7.30 -1.09
CA VAL A 51 -4.93 8.61 -0.53
C VAL A 51 -4.65 9.64 -1.64
N GLY A 52 -3.76 9.29 -2.56
CA GLY A 52 -3.26 10.16 -3.62
C GLY A 52 -2.15 9.48 -4.42
N ALA A 53 -1.21 10.27 -4.89
CA ALA A 53 0.01 9.84 -5.58
C ALA A 53 1.22 10.67 -5.09
N GLU A 54 1.28 10.88 -3.77
CA GLU A 54 2.24 11.76 -3.12
C GLU A 54 3.67 11.22 -3.11
N SER A 55 3.83 9.90 -3.25
CA SER A 55 5.13 9.25 -3.14
C SER A 55 5.29 8.09 -4.11
N ASN A 56 6.54 7.62 -4.27
CA ASN A 56 6.85 6.41 -5.03
C ASN A 56 6.19 5.17 -4.40
N TRP A 57 6.20 5.07 -3.07
CA TRP A 57 5.52 4.03 -2.32
C TRP A 57 4.02 3.99 -2.64
N ARG A 58 3.35 5.15 -2.62
CA ARG A 58 1.91 5.25 -2.91
C ARG A 58 1.57 4.82 -4.33
N THR A 59 2.45 5.15 -5.28
CA THR A 59 2.33 4.70 -6.66
C THR A 59 2.44 3.18 -6.75
N ALA A 60 3.41 2.57 -6.06
CA ALA A 60 3.58 1.12 -6.01
C ALA A 60 2.38 0.42 -5.35
N ASN A 61 1.84 0.96 -4.26
CA ASN A 61 0.63 0.46 -3.62
C ASN A 61 -0.58 0.48 -4.58
N SER A 62 -0.73 1.56 -5.35
CA SER A 62 -1.78 1.66 -6.38
C SER A 62 -1.59 0.63 -7.50
N ILE A 63 -0.34 0.35 -7.89
CA ILE A 63 -0.01 -0.68 -8.88
C ILE A 63 -0.35 -2.06 -8.32
N SER A 64 0.01 -2.36 -7.07
CA SER A 64 -0.34 -3.61 -6.38
C SER A 64 -1.84 -3.88 -6.45
N MET A 65 -2.67 -2.90 -6.14
CA MET A 65 -4.12 -3.03 -6.22
C MET A 65 -4.62 -3.33 -7.64
N LYS A 66 -4.15 -2.56 -8.63
CA LYS A 66 -4.57 -2.69 -10.02
C LYS A 66 -4.11 -4.00 -10.67
N GLN A 67 -2.94 -4.53 -10.28
CA GLN A 67 -2.44 -5.81 -10.79
C GLN A 67 -3.10 -7.01 -10.13
N THR A 68 -3.51 -6.88 -8.87
CA THR A 68 -4.16 -7.96 -8.14
C THR A 68 -5.63 -8.10 -8.54
N PHE A 69 -6.37 -6.98 -8.63
CA PHE A 69 -7.81 -7.00 -8.83
C PHE A 69 -8.19 -6.71 -10.29
N THR A 70 -8.03 -7.73 -11.13
CA THR A 70 -8.37 -7.67 -12.56
C THR A 70 -9.53 -8.60 -12.93
N PRO A 71 -10.24 -8.33 -14.03
CA PRO A 71 -11.33 -9.20 -14.51
C PRO A 71 -10.88 -10.65 -14.76
N GLU A 72 -9.64 -10.87 -15.23
CA GLU A 72 -9.09 -12.20 -15.48
C GLU A 72 -8.88 -13.00 -14.19
N ARG A 73 -8.79 -12.30 -13.05
CA ARG A 73 -8.68 -12.89 -11.70
C ARG A 73 -10.03 -12.96 -10.98
N GLY A 74 -11.11 -12.55 -11.62
CA GLY A 74 -12.47 -12.58 -11.05
C GLY A 74 -12.90 -11.30 -10.33
N TYR A 75 -12.23 -10.17 -10.56
CA TYR A 75 -12.50 -8.92 -9.86
C TYR A 75 -12.83 -7.76 -10.79
N ASP A 76 -13.63 -6.82 -10.29
CA ASP A 76 -13.90 -5.52 -10.90
C ASP A 76 -13.46 -4.42 -9.91
N LEU A 77 -12.37 -3.70 -10.21
CA LEU A 77 -11.80 -2.69 -9.36
C LEU A 77 -12.27 -1.28 -9.73
N ILE A 78 -13.04 -0.65 -8.86
CA ILE A 78 -13.41 0.76 -8.95
C ILE A 78 -12.40 1.57 -8.15
N PHE A 79 -11.46 2.22 -8.85
CA PHE A 79 -10.37 2.97 -8.25
C PHE A 79 -10.68 4.47 -8.19
N GLU A 80 -10.59 5.06 -6.98
CA GLU A 80 -10.81 6.48 -6.72
C GLU A 80 -9.57 7.10 -6.05
N ASP A 81 -9.01 8.14 -6.66
CA ASP A 81 -7.91 8.92 -6.10
C ASP A 81 -8.48 10.10 -5.28
N ALA A 82 -8.21 10.11 -4.00
CA ALA A 82 -8.71 11.15 -3.08
C ALA A 82 -7.91 12.46 -3.13
N LYS A 83 -6.77 12.49 -3.82
CA LYS A 83 -5.91 13.69 -3.93
C LYS A 83 -5.56 14.29 -2.56
N GLN A 84 -5.21 13.42 -1.62
CA GLN A 84 -4.84 13.74 -0.24
C GLN A 84 -5.93 14.48 0.58
N LYS A 85 -7.21 14.27 0.19
CA LYS A 85 -8.35 14.91 0.88
C LYS A 85 -9.27 13.87 1.49
N GLN A 86 -9.38 13.84 2.81
CA GLN A 86 -10.31 12.97 3.51
C GLN A 86 -11.76 13.13 3.02
N SER A 87 -12.20 14.34 2.74
CA SER A 87 -13.54 14.58 2.20
C SER A 87 -13.79 13.85 0.88
N ASN A 88 -12.77 13.71 0.02
CA ASN A 88 -12.89 12.96 -1.21
C ASN A 88 -13.00 11.45 -0.94
N GLN A 89 -12.27 10.92 0.05
CA GLN A 89 -12.40 9.52 0.47
C GLN A 89 -13.80 9.22 1.04
N ILE A 90 -14.33 10.09 1.89
CA ILE A 90 -15.69 9.96 2.43
C ILE A 90 -16.73 9.95 1.29
N MET A 91 -16.56 10.82 0.29
CA MET A 91 -17.42 10.81 -0.90
C MET A 91 -17.25 9.55 -1.75
N ALA A 92 -16.02 9.04 -1.89
CA ALA A 92 -15.75 7.81 -2.62
C ALA A 92 -16.43 6.61 -1.94
N ILE A 93 -16.26 6.45 -0.62
CA ILE A 93 -16.91 5.39 0.16
C ILE A 93 -18.43 5.44 0.00
N ARG A 94 -19.05 6.62 0.08
CA ARG A 94 -20.49 6.78 -0.16
C ARG A 94 -20.92 6.39 -1.57
N ARG A 95 -20.10 6.68 -2.60
CA ARG A 95 -20.36 6.20 -3.97
C ARG A 95 -20.27 4.69 -4.06
N PHE A 96 -19.28 4.06 -3.42
CA PHE A 96 -19.15 2.61 -3.36
C PHE A 96 -20.38 1.96 -2.70
N ILE A 97 -20.88 2.55 -1.60
CA ILE A 97 -22.12 2.10 -0.95
C ILE A 97 -23.31 2.20 -1.90
N GLN A 98 -23.46 3.32 -2.64
CA GLN A 98 -24.56 3.50 -3.60
C GLN A 98 -24.46 2.55 -4.82
N GLN A 99 -23.25 2.13 -5.17
CA GLN A 99 -23.00 1.17 -6.25
C GLN A 99 -23.11 -0.29 -5.78
N GLU A 100 -23.38 -0.51 -4.48
CA GLU A 100 -23.51 -1.83 -3.87
C GLU A 100 -22.29 -2.74 -4.18
N VAL A 101 -21.05 -2.18 -4.05
CA VAL A 101 -19.83 -2.96 -4.22
C VAL A 101 -19.76 -4.10 -3.21
N ASP A 102 -19.11 -5.21 -3.56
CA ASP A 102 -18.99 -6.36 -2.68
C ASP A 102 -18.00 -6.08 -1.52
N TYR A 103 -16.97 -5.22 -1.73
CA TYR A 103 -15.99 -4.81 -0.73
C TYR A 103 -15.60 -3.35 -0.87
N ILE A 104 -15.36 -2.68 0.26
CA ILE A 104 -14.72 -1.36 0.30
C ILE A 104 -13.32 -1.54 0.87
N VAL A 105 -12.32 -1.00 0.17
CA VAL A 105 -10.91 -0.96 0.61
C VAL A 105 -10.44 0.48 0.61
N PHE A 106 -9.74 0.92 1.63
CA PHE A 106 -9.14 2.26 1.62
C PHE A 106 -7.94 2.38 2.57
N SER A 107 -7.02 3.27 2.21
CA SER A 107 -5.95 3.77 3.09
C SER A 107 -6.36 5.17 3.54
N PRO A 108 -6.57 5.45 4.84
CA PRO A 108 -7.08 6.74 5.28
C PRO A 108 -6.02 7.85 5.15
N VAL A 109 -6.43 9.07 4.78
CA VAL A 109 -5.53 10.25 4.75
C VAL A 109 -5.03 10.56 6.16
N VAL A 110 -5.94 10.59 7.13
CA VAL A 110 -5.70 10.78 8.57
C VAL A 110 -6.47 9.74 9.37
N GLU A 111 -6.12 9.54 10.63
CA GLU A 111 -6.69 8.45 11.42
C GLU A 111 -8.13 8.70 11.92
N THR A 112 -8.55 9.95 12.11
CA THR A 112 -9.82 10.31 12.77
C THR A 112 -10.91 10.73 11.80
N GLY A 113 -12.20 10.72 12.27
CA GLY A 113 -13.35 11.24 11.52
C GLY A 113 -13.99 10.25 10.54
N TRP A 114 -13.85 8.96 10.80
CA TRP A 114 -14.34 7.88 9.92
C TRP A 114 -15.65 7.24 10.40
N ASP A 115 -16.02 7.41 11.68
CA ASP A 115 -17.14 6.70 12.32
C ASP A 115 -18.41 6.75 11.48
N THR A 116 -18.86 7.94 11.08
CA THR A 116 -20.11 8.12 10.34
C THR A 116 -20.17 7.35 9.03
N VAL A 117 -19.12 7.47 8.20
CA VAL A 117 -19.12 6.82 6.87
C VAL A 117 -18.90 5.30 6.97
N LEU A 118 -18.17 4.84 7.98
CA LEU A 118 -18.00 3.41 8.24
C LEU A 118 -19.29 2.80 8.83
N GLU A 119 -20.04 3.54 9.65
CA GLU A 119 -21.41 3.12 10.04
C GLU A 119 -22.35 3.03 8.85
N GLU A 120 -22.25 3.95 7.88
CA GLU A 120 -23.02 3.87 6.64
C GLU A 120 -22.70 2.58 5.86
N ALA A 121 -21.42 2.20 5.73
CA ALA A 121 -20.99 0.96 5.09
C ALA A 121 -21.46 -0.29 5.87
N LYS A 122 -21.32 -0.28 7.20
CA LYS A 122 -21.80 -1.37 8.08
C LYS A 122 -23.30 -1.59 7.94
N ARG A 123 -24.10 -0.50 7.89
CA ARG A 123 -25.57 -0.59 7.66
C ARG A 123 -25.92 -1.12 6.28
N ALA A 124 -25.11 -0.85 5.27
CA ALA A 124 -25.27 -1.41 3.93
C ALA A 124 -24.82 -2.89 3.85
N GLY A 125 -24.19 -3.42 4.90
CA GLY A 125 -23.69 -4.80 4.94
C GLY A 125 -22.44 -5.02 4.09
N ILE A 126 -21.69 -3.96 3.76
CA ILE A 126 -20.49 -4.02 2.92
C ILE A 126 -19.26 -4.14 3.83
N PRO A 127 -18.47 -5.23 3.74
CA PRO A 127 -17.22 -5.37 4.46
C PRO A 127 -16.22 -4.28 4.08
N VAL A 128 -15.55 -3.70 5.10
CA VAL A 128 -14.53 -2.66 4.92
C VAL A 128 -13.17 -3.21 5.32
N ILE A 129 -12.21 -3.15 4.41
CA ILE A 129 -10.80 -3.51 4.65
C ILE A 129 -10.00 -2.21 4.69
N VAL A 130 -9.43 -1.89 5.85
CA VAL A 130 -8.53 -0.75 6.02
C VAL A 130 -7.11 -1.20 5.71
N ILE A 131 -6.36 -0.44 4.93
CA ILE A 131 -4.99 -0.80 4.57
C ILE A 131 -4.00 0.32 4.91
N ASP A 132 -2.71 -0.05 5.06
CA ASP A 132 -1.62 0.90 5.31
C ASP A 132 -1.88 1.68 6.62
N ARG A 133 -2.40 2.88 6.52
CA ARG A 133 -2.73 3.72 7.68
C ARG A 133 -3.96 3.20 8.40
N ARG A 134 -4.01 3.39 9.73
CA ARG A 134 -5.13 2.97 10.59
C ARG A 134 -6.22 4.04 10.68
N VAL A 135 -7.39 3.62 11.13
CA VAL A 135 -8.46 4.50 11.54
C VAL A 135 -8.60 4.46 13.07
N SER A 136 -8.87 5.61 13.68
CA SER A 136 -9.28 5.73 15.08
C SER A 136 -10.78 5.90 15.12
N VAL A 137 -11.50 4.86 15.52
CA VAL A 137 -12.96 4.79 15.59
C VAL A 137 -13.43 4.31 16.95
N GLU A 138 -14.63 4.70 17.37
CA GLU A 138 -15.20 4.32 18.66
C GLU A 138 -15.54 2.82 18.74
N ASP A 139 -16.03 2.25 17.64
CA ASP A 139 -16.39 0.83 17.52
C ASP A 139 -15.47 0.15 16.49
N SER A 140 -14.60 -0.73 16.96
CA SER A 140 -13.70 -1.50 16.08
C SER A 140 -14.42 -2.39 15.07
N GLU A 141 -15.71 -2.70 15.29
CA GLU A 141 -16.53 -3.48 14.34
C GLU A 141 -17.02 -2.67 13.14
N LEU A 142 -16.64 -1.40 13.02
CA LEU A 142 -16.93 -0.56 11.85
C LEU A 142 -16.08 -0.92 10.63
N TYR A 143 -15.01 -1.68 10.80
CA TYR A 143 -14.25 -2.27 9.71
C TYR A 143 -13.98 -3.75 9.97
N THR A 144 -13.81 -4.52 8.91
CA THR A 144 -13.64 -5.99 8.97
C THR A 144 -12.26 -6.36 9.46
N THR A 145 -11.23 -5.80 8.85
CA THR A 145 -9.81 -6.05 9.18
C THR A 145 -8.94 -4.88 8.73
N TRP A 146 -7.76 -4.79 9.31
CA TRP A 146 -6.70 -3.89 8.89
C TRP A 146 -5.47 -4.68 8.42
N ILE A 147 -4.80 -4.19 7.37
CA ILE A 147 -3.58 -4.76 6.78
C ILE A 147 -2.56 -3.66 6.59
N GLY A 148 -1.38 -3.76 7.18
CA GLY A 148 -0.36 -2.72 7.05
C GLY A 148 0.88 -2.95 7.91
N SER A 149 1.61 -1.88 8.18
CA SER A 149 2.89 -1.85 8.86
C SER A 149 2.76 -1.42 10.33
N ASP A 150 3.65 -1.91 11.17
CA ASP A 150 3.83 -1.37 12.52
C ASP A 150 4.81 -0.20 12.46
N PHE A 151 4.29 0.99 12.17
CA PHE A 151 5.08 2.21 11.99
C PHE A 151 5.89 2.62 13.21
N TYR A 152 5.41 2.31 14.42
CA TYR A 152 6.18 2.56 15.64
C TYR A 152 7.36 1.59 15.73
N LEU A 153 7.17 0.32 15.40
CA LEU A 153 8.24 -0.67 15.36
C LEU A 153 9.27 -0.35 14.27
N GLU A 154 8.84 0.13 13.08
CA GLU A 154 9.77 0.63 12.04
C GLU A 154 10.69 1.71 12.62
N GLY A 155 10.10 2.74 13.25
CA GLY A 155 10.84 3.82 13.91
C GLY A 155 11.75 3.33 15.03
N GLN A 156 11.28 2.39 15.87
CA GLN A 156 12.09 1.79 16.93
C GLN A 156 13.33 1.05 16.37
N LYS A 157 13.16 0.29 15.28
CA LYS A 157 14.28 -0.39 14.61
C LYS A 157 15.29 0.64 14.09
N ALA A 158 14.83 1.67 13.36
CA ALA A 158 15.68 2.72 12.83
C ALA A 158 16.47 3.44 13.94
N CYS A 159 15.80 3.83 15.03
CA CYS A 159 16.45 4.49 16.17
C CYS A 159 17.43 3.56 16.91
N ARG A 160 17.13 2.26 17.01
CA ARG A 160 18.05 1.29 17.64
C ARG A 160 19.32 1.11 16.81
N ILE A 161 19.20 1.04 15.49
CA ILE A 161 20.33 0.96 14.56
C ILE A 161 21.15 2.26 14.63
N LEU A 162 20.48 3.42 14.65
CA LEU A 162 21.13 4.71 14.80
C LEU A 162 21.96 4.78 16.08
N LEU A 163 21.43 4.27 17.20
CA LEU A 163 22.19 4.20 18.46
C LEU A 163 23.46 3.40 18.31
N GLU A 164 23.42 2.23 17.68
CA GLU A 164 24.62 1.40 17.43
C GLU A 164 25.64 2.12 16.55
N TYR A 165 25.15 2.81 15.49
CA TYR A 165 26.02 3.63 14.65
C TYR A 165 26.72 4.75 15.43
N VAL A 166 25.97 5.45 16.29
CA VAL A 166 26.50 6.53 17.15
C VAL A 166 27.56 5.99 18.11
N GLU A 167 27.32 4.86 18.76
CA GLU A 167 28.25 4.22 19.69
C GLU A 167 29.50 3.72 18.97
N GLN A 168 29.38 3.03 17.83
CA GLN A 168 30.52 2.50 17.07
C GLN A 168 31.42 3.60 16.52
N ASN A 169 30.85 4.72 16.08
CA ASN A 169 31.57 5.85 15.53
C ASN A 169 31.98 6.90 16.59
N GLN A 170 31.67 6.65 17.89
CA GLN A 170 32.00 7.52 19.02
C GLN A 170 31.50 8.96 18.79
N ILE A 171 30.29 9.11 18.24
CA ILE A 171 29.69 10.43 17.97
C ILE A 171 29.30 11.06 19.31
N PRO A 172 29.86 12.20 19.69
CA PRO A 172 29.70 12.73 21.04
C PRO A 172 28.34 13.34 21.31
N GLU A 173 27.63 13.77 20.25
CA GLU A 173 26.35 14.47 20.34
C GLU A 173 25.50 14.17 19.12
N VAL A 174 24.25 13.80 19.33
CA VAL A 174 23.26 13.60 18.27
C VAL A 174 22.35 14.83 18.22
N ASN A 175 22.47 15.58 17.13
CA ASN A 175 21.64 16.74 16.80
C ASN A 175 20.78 16.39 15.59
N ILE A 176 19.54 15.97 15.85
CA ILE A 176 18.68 15.38 14.84
C ILE A 176 17.48 16.29 14.53
N VAL A 177 17.10 16.39 13.26
CA VAL A 177 15.85 16.99 12.81
C VAL A 177 14.94 15.92 12.22
N ASN A 178 13.62 16.11 12.33
CA ASN A 178 12.60 15.23 11.76
C ASN A 178 11.83 15.95 10.66
N ILE A 179 11.88 15.41 9.44
CA ILE A 179 10.97 15.78 8.35
C ILE A 179 9.82 14.78 8.42
N GLN A 180 8.69 15.27 8.94
CA GLN A 180 7.51 14.46 9.21
C GLN A 180 6.64 14.31 7.97
N GLY A 181 5.97 13.17 7.84
CA GLY A 181 4.96 12.98 6.82
C GLY A 181 3.72 13.85 6.99
N THR A 182 2.61 13.43 6.39
CA THR A 182 1.31 14.09 6.55
C THR A 182 0.85 14.01 8.00
N LEU A 183 0.70 15.16 8.66
CA LEU A 183 0.30 15.23 10.06
C LEU A 183 -1.07 14.56 10.31
N GLY A 184 -1.12 13.72 11.34
CA GLY A 184 -2.31 12.94 11.69
C GLY A 184 -2.47 11.63 10.89
N ALA A 185 -1.52 11.29 10.02
CA ALA A 185 -1.42 9.96 9.45
C ALA A 185 -0.74 9.02 10.45
N THR A 186 -1.22 7.77 10.60
CA THR A 186 -0.66 6.85 11.60
C THR A 186 0.80 6.47 11.33
N ALA A 187 1.26 6.52 10.08
CA ALA A 187 2.67 6.36 9.73
C ALA A 187 3.51 7.50 10.34
N GLN A 188 3.08 8.76 10.16
CA GLN A 188 3.75 9.91 10.77
C GLN A 188 3.71 9.81 12.30
N ILE A 189 2.57 9.51 12.90
CA ILE A 189 2.43 9.40 14.36
C ILE A 189 3.39 8.33 14.90
N GLY A 190 3.41 7.13 14.30
CA GLY A 190 4.24 6.02 14.77
C GLY A 190 5.73 6.32 14.66
N ARG A 191 6.20 6.78 13.49
CA ARG A 191 7.61 7.08 13.23
C ARG A 191 8.11 8.25 14.08
N SER A 192 7.33 9.35 14.17
CA SER A 192 7.66 10.49 15.04
C SER A 192 7.74 10.09 16.52
N THR A 193 6.74 9.36 17.03
CA THR A 193 6.74 8.93 18.45
C THR A 193 7.94 8.06 18.77
N ALA A 194 8.33 7.14 17.88
CA ALA A 194 9.51 6.31 18.08
C ALA A 194 10.81 7.14 18.15
N LEU A 195 10.93 8.18 17.34
CA LEU A 195 12.07 9.10 17.40
C LEU A 195 12.05 9.94 18.69
N GLU A 196 10.90 10.46 19.10
CA GLU A 196 10.73 11.25 20.33
C GLU A 196 11.10 10.43 21.56
N ASP A 197 10.61 9.18 21.68
CA ASP A 197 10.95 8.24 22.74
C ASP A 197 12.45 7.91 22.76
N ALA A 198 13.04 7.71 21.58
CA ALA A 198 14.48 7.46 21.47
C ALA A 198 15.31 8.70 21.88
N ALA A 199 14.91 9.88 21.45
CA ALA A 199 15.58 11.14 21.79
C ALA A 199 15.56 11.37 23.31
N GLU A 200 14.41 11.17 23.96
CA GLU A 200 14.29 11.26 25.42
C GLU A 200 15.19 10.19 26.10
N LYS A 201 15.10 8.95 25.65
CA LYS A 201 15.79 7.82 26.27
C LYS A 201 17.31 7.88 26.14
N TYR A 202 17.82 8.32 25.00
CA TYR A 202 19.25 8.30 24.70
C TYR A 202 19.92 9.68 24.82
N GLY A 203 19.15 10.73 25.17
CA GLY A 203 19.65 12.09 25.32
C GLY A 203 20.02 12.75 24.00
N TRP A 204 19.32 12.44 22.92
CA TRP A 204 19.52 13.11 21.64
C TRP A 204 18.83 14.47 21.60
N ASN A 205 19.43 15.42 20.92
CA ASN A 205 18.87 16.75 20.71
C ASN A 205 17.96 16.71 19.47
N LEU A 206 16.64 16.54 19.67
CA LEU A 206 15.66 16.72 18.62
C LEU A 206 15.43 18.22 18.41
N LEU A 207 16.13 18.79 17.40
CA LEU A 207 16.21 20.24 17.19
C LEU A 207 14.95 20.84 16.58
N ALA A 208 14.33 20.15 15.64
CA ALA A 208 13.11 20.59 14.95
C ALA A 208 12.35 19.40 14.36
N GLN A 209 11.03 19.60 14.21
CA GLN A 209 10.12 18.68 13.51
C GLN A 209 9.18 19.50 12.64
N GLU A 210 9.14 19.25 11.33
CA GLU A 210 8.23 19.92 10.38
C GLU A 210 7.76 18.95 9.31
N SER A 211 6.52 19.12 8.84
CA SER A 211 5.94 18.24 7.83
C SER A 211 6.47 18.52 6.41
N GLY A 212 7.01 17.49 5.77
CA GLY A 212 7.32 17.38 4.35
C GLY A 212 6.18 16.78 3.53
N GLU A 213 5.06 16.41 4.19
CA GLU A 213 3.84 15.89 3.53
C GLU A 213 4.09 14.62 2.68
N TYR A 214 5.14 13.86 3.00
CA TYR A 214 5.65 12.72 2.21
C TYR A 214 6.10 13.08 0.79
N THR A 215 6.42 14.34 0.52
CA THR A 215 6.82 14.80 -0.82
C THR A 215 8.25 15.33 -0.86
N GLU A 216 8.96 15.04 -1.95
CA GLU A 216 10.32 15.47 -2.18
C GLU A 216 10.46 17.01 -2.19
N ALA A 217 9.57 17.69 -2.93
CA ALA A 217 9.61 19.15 -3.05
C ALA A 217 9.40 19.85 -1.70
N LYS A 218 8.45 19.38 -0.89
CA LYS A 218 8.19 19.99 0.42
C LYS A 218 9.30 19.72 1.41
N ALA A 219 9.84 18.51 1.40
CA ALA A 219 11.00 18.13 2.24
C ALA A 219 12.25 18.97 1.90
N TYR A 220 12.50 19.27 0.62
CA TYR A 220 13.55 20.18 0.22
C TYR A 220 13.38 21.57 0.83
N GLU A 221 12.16 22.15 0.78
CA GLU A 221 11.87 23.45 1.40
C GLU A 221 12.09 23.41 2.92
N VAL A 222 11.58 22.37 3.58
CA VAL A 222 11.69 22.18 5.04
C VAL A 222 13.15 22.03 5.45
N MET A 223 13.91 21.16 4.79
CA MET A 223 15.32 20.95 5.10
C MET A 223 16.16 22.21 4.85
N THR A 224 15.89 22.93 3.76
CA THR A 224 16.54 24.23 3.46
C THR A 224 16.32 25.24 4.60
N LYS A 225 15.12 25.27 5.17
CA LYS A 225 14.80 26.11 6.34
C LYS A 225 15.55 25.65 7.58
N MET A 226 15.49 24.34 7.91
CA MET A 226 16.16 23.78 9.09
C MET A 226 17.66 24.01 9.07
N LEU A 227 18.33 23.89 7.90
CA LEU A 227 19.76 24.18 7.73
C LEU A 227 20.14 25.66 7.97
N ARG A 228 19.22 26.59 7.82
CA ARG A 228 19.43 28.03 8.15
C ARG A 228 19.22 28.32 9.63
N GLU A 229 18.36 27.57 10.30
CA GLU A 229 17.98 27.78 11.69
C GLU A 229 18.91 27.03 12.67
N HIS A 230 19.52 25.92 12.20
CA HIS A 230 20.38 25.05 13.01
C HIS A 230 21.66 24.74 12.25
N ASP A 231 22.80 25.19 12.73
CA ASP A 231 24.12 24.99 12.09
C ASP A 231 24.80 23.69 12.52
N ASN A 232 24.31 23.04 13.58
CA ASN A 232 24.86 21.84 14.20
C ASN A 232 24.13 20.54 13.87
N ILE A 233 23.22 20.51 12.90
CA ILE A 233 22.54 19.29 12.48
C ILE A 233 23.56 18.26 11.99
N ASN A 234 23.53 17.03 12.55
CA ASN A 234 24.35 15.92 12.07
C ASN A 234 23.52 14.66 11.70
N PHE A 235 22.20 14.68 11.99
CA PHE A 235 21.27 13.65 11.55
C PHE A 235 19.97 14.28 11.04
N VAL A 236 19.39 13.68 10.00
CA VAL A 236 18.04 13.97 9.55
C VAL A 236 17.25 12.65 9.46
N TYR A 237 16.10 12.64 10.09
CA TYR A 237 15.13 11.57 10.07
C TYR A 237 14.00 11.98 9.14
N CYS A 238 13.89 11.32 7.98
CA CYS A 238 12.88 11.56 6.97
C CYS A 238 11.88 10.43 7.02
N GLU A 239 10.60 10.73 7.20
CA GLU A 239 9.59 9.68 7.43
C GLU A 239 9.19 8.93 6.15
N ASN A 240 9.81 9.26 5.00
CA ASN A 240 9.83 8.40 3.81
C ASN A 240 10.99 8.72 2.86
N ASP A 241 11.16 7.90 1.81
CA ASP A 241 12.21 8.06 0.81
C ASP A 241 12.11 9.35 0.00
N ASN A 242 10.90 9.76 -0.38
CA ASN A 242 10.74 11.00 -1.14
C ASN A 242 11.17 12.22 -0.30
N GLU A 243 10.89 12.21 1.01
CA GLU A 243 11.40 13.24 1.91
C GLU A 243 12.93 13.18 2.05
N ALA A 244 13.49 11.96 2.14
CA ALA A 244 14.94 11.80 2.17
C ALA A 244 15.62 12.33 0.90
N PHE A 245 15.00 12.14 -0.28
CA PHE A 245 15.55 12.68 -1.53
C PHE A 245 15.59 14.21 -1.51
N GLY A 246 14.49 14.86 -1.13
CA GLY A 246 14.45 16.31 -1.00
C GLY A 246 15.40 16.86 0.06
N ALA A 247 15.55 16.15 1.19
CA ALA A 247 16.49 16.53 2.24
C ALA A 247 17.95 16.43 1.75
N ILE A 248 18.32 15.35 1.06
CA ILE A 248 19.66 15.14 0.50
C ILE A 248 19.99 16.27 -0.48
N ASP A 249 19.09 16.59 -1.39
CA ASP A 249 19.28 17.65 -2.37
C ASP A 249 19.49 19.02 -1.68
N ALA A 250 18.70 19.35 -0.66
CA ALA A 250 18.85 20.58 0.12
C ALA A 250 20.19 20.64 0.90
N ILE A 251 20.63 19.51 1.46
CA ILE A 251 21.92 19.40 2.17
C ILE A 251 23.08 19.63 1.20
N GLN A 252 23.04 19.01 0.03
CA GLN A 252 24.07 19.14 -1.01
C GLN A 252 24.13 20.56 -1.59
N ASP A 253 22.97 21.18 -1.83
CA ASP A 253 22.88 22.58 -2.29
C ASP A 253 23.39 23.59 -1.27
N ALA A 254 23.32 23.24 0.03
CA ALA A 254 23.95 24.01 1.11
C ALA A 254 25.48 23.78 1.21
N GLY A 255 26.06 22.98 0.32
CA GLY A 255 27.49 22.68 0.28
C GLY A 255 27.95 21.66 1.36
N LYS A 256 27.01 20.95 1.98
CA LYS A 256 27.28 19.91 2.97
C LYS A 256 27.26 18.52 2.31
N ARG A 257 27.93 17.54 2.94
CA ARG A 257 27.99 16.16 2.45
C ARG A 257 27.09 15.27 3.29
N VAL A 258 26.40 14.34 2.63
CA VAL A 258 25.59 13.31 3.28
C VAL A 258 26.38 12.00 3.43
N GLY A 259 25.94 11.14 4.34
CA GLY A 259 26.43 9.78 4.50
C GLY A 259 27.74 9.62 5.28
N PRO A 260 28.30 8.40 5.35
CA PRO A 260 29.47 8.08 6.15
C PRO A 260 30.69 8.98 5.87
N GLY A 261 31.20 9.62 6.92
CA GLY A 261 32.27 10.63 6.79
C GLY A 261 31.83 11.96 6.19
N GLY A 262 30.52 12.15 5.95
CA GLY A 262 29.89 13.40 5.61
C GLY A 262 29.46 14.21 6.82
N ASP A 263 28.84 15.35 6.57
CA ASP A 263 28.45 16.28 7.62
C ASP A 263 27.10 15.88 8.27
N ILE A 264 26.20 15.23 7.50
CA ILE A 264 24.86 14.85 7.95
C ILE A 264 24.54 13.41 7.50
N GLN A 265 24.04 12.59 8.43
CA GLN A 265 23.54 11.24 8.16
C GLN A 265 22.04 11.27 7.94
N VAL A 266 21.53 10.49 6.97
CA VAL A 266 20.12 10.44 6.59
C VAL A 266 19.52 9.10 6.99
N ILE A 267 18.38 9.14 7.67
CA ILE A 267 17.54 7.99 7.99
C ILE A 267 16.26 8.11 7.16
N SER A 268 15.80 7.01 6.57
CA SER A 268 14.63 6.97 5.69
C SER A 268 13.72 5.78 5.99
N PHE A 269 12.54 5.80 5.39
CA PHE A 269 11.56 4.72 5.41
C PHE A 269 10.99 4.51 4.01
N ASP A 270 10.38 3.35 3.79
CA ASP A 270 9.75 2.78 2.61
C ASP A 270 10.64 1.76 1.90
N ALA A 271 11.95 1.93 1.87
CA ALA A 271 12.91 1.09 1.15
C ALA A 271 12.50 0.87 -0.32
N THR A 272 12.11 1.95 -1.01
CA THR A 272 11.86 1.91 -2.46
C THR A 272 13.16 1.60 -3.21
N GLN A 273 13.07 1.20 -4.48
CA GLN A 273 14.28 0.98 -5.26
C GLN A 273 15.18 2.24 -5.32
N GLY A 274 14.55 3.44 -5.32
CA GLY A 274 15.24 4.72 -5.26
C GLY A 274 15.96 4.91 -3.93
N GLY A 275 15.29 4.63 -2.80
CA GLY A 275 15.87 4.66 -1.45
C GLY A 275 17.02 3.69 -1.31
N LEU A 276 16.82 2.42 -1.69
CA LEU A 276 17.87 1.40 -1.62
C LEU A 276 19.12 1.71 -2.48
N ARG A 277 18.94 2.37 -3.62
CA ARG A 277 20.07 2.88 -4.42
C ARG A 277 20.86 3.95 -3.67
N ARG A 278 20.21 4.82 -2.92
CA ARG A 278 20.85 5.85 -2.11
C ARG A 278 21.50 5.24 -0.86
N VAL A 279 20.92 4.17 -0.28
CA VAL A 279 21.60 3.37 0.75
C VAL A 279 22.88 2.76 0.18
N GLN A 280 22.83 2.15 -1.00
CA GLN A 280 24.00 1.57 -1.66
C GLN A 280 25.07 2.62 -1.99
N ALA A 281 24.65 3.81 -2.38
CA ALA A 281 25.57 4.94 -2.65
C ALA A 281 26.16 5.55 -1.37
N GLY A 282 25.64 5.19 -0.19
CA GLY A 282 26.05 5.76 1.10
C GLY A 282 25.42 7.13 1.38
N GLU A 283 24.39 7.54 0.65
CA GLU A 283 23.67 8.80 0.88
C GLU A 283 22.63 8.66 2.00
N ILE A 284 22.01 7.48 2.11
CA ILE A 284 21.12 7.08 3.21
C ILE A 284 21.83 6.04 4.05
N LEU A 285 21.84 6.23 5.37
CA LEU A 285 22.47 5.32 6.32
C LEU A 285 21.55 4.13 6.66
N ILE A 286 20.29 4.39 6.91
CA ILE A 286 19.26 3.44 7.34
C ILE A 286 18.00 3.67 6.52
N ASP A 287 17.42 2.61 5.97
CA ASP A 287 16.15 2.65 5.27
C ASP A 287 15.27 1.48 5.75
N ALA A 288 14.24 1.80 6.53
CA ALA A 288 13.32 0.81 7.06
C ALA A 288 12.17 0.59 6.07
N GLU A 289 11.99 -0.66 5.64
CA GLU A 289 10.94 -1.01 4.69
C GLU A 289 9.55 -0.76 5.27
N CYS A 290 8.68 -0.18 4.43
CA CYS A 290 7.25 -0.22 4.52
C CYS A 290 6.74 -0.87 3.22
N ASN A 291 6.16 -2.05 3.30
CA ASN A 291 5.87 -2.85 2.10
C ASN A 291 4.55 -2.44 1.43
N PRO A 292 4.56 -1.96 0.17
CA PRO A 292 3.35 -1.48 -0.53
C PRO A 292 2.49 -2.59 -1.15
N TRP A 293 2.95 -3.85 -1.19
CA TRP A 293 2.29 -4.95 -1.90
C TRP A 293 1.06 -5.50 -1.16
N HIS A 294 0.12 -4.63 -0.78
CA HIS A 294 -1.08 -5.00 -0.02
C HIS A 294 -2.09 -5.81 -0.84
N GLY A 295 -2.11 -5.72 -2.17
CA GLY A 295 -3.07 -6.42 -3.02
C GLY A 295 -3.13 -7.92 -2.73
N TYR A 296 -1.98 -8.59 -2.57
CA TYR A 296 -1.90 -10.00 -2.22
C TYR A 296 -2.60 -10.34 -0.90
N TYR A 297 -2.36 -9.53 0.14
CA TYR A 297 -2.95 -9.77 1.47
C TYR A 297 -4.45 -9.51 1.47
N ILE A 298 -4.90 -8.47 0.75
CA ILE A 298 -6.32 -8.16 0.60
C ILE A 298 -7.03 -9.28 -0.14
N GLU A 299 -6.47 -9.79 -1.24
CA GLU A 299 -7.04 -10.93 -1.97
C GLU A 299 -7.16 -12.16 -1.07
N LYS A 300 -6.15 -12.44 -0.25
CA LYS A 300 -6.19 -13.54 0.72
C LYS A 300 -7.33 -13.35 1.73
N VAL A 301 -7.49 -12.14 2.26
CA VAL A 301 -8.58 -11.81 3.20
C VAL A 301 -9.95 -11.96 2.53
N ILE A 302 -10.13 -11.44 1.30
CA ILE A 302 -11.40 -11.60 0.56
C ILE A 302 -11.73 -13.07 0.36
N LYS A 303 -10.76 -13.92 -0.04
CA LYS A 303 -10.95 -15.37 -0.19
C LYS A 303 -11.35 -16.04 1.12
N GLN A 304 -10.80 -15.62 2.25
CA GLN A 304 -11.21 -16.14 3.56
C GLN A 304 -12.65 -15.75 3.90
N ILE A 305 -13.06 -14.51 3.61
CA ILE A 305 -14.44 -14.05 3.80
C ILE A 305 -15.41 -14.88 2.95
N GLU A 306 -15.12 -15.03 1.64
CA GLU A 306 -15.94 -15.81 0.71
C GLU A 306 -16.07 -17.29 1.14
N ASN A 307 -15.03 -17.86 1.75
CA ASN A 307 -15.05 -19.22 2.30
C ASN A 307 -15.72 -19.34 3.67
N GLY A 308 -16.14 -18.24 4.31
CA GLY A 308 -16.68 -18.23 5.67
C GLY A 308 -15.66 -18.58 6.74
N GLU A 309 -14.37 -18.33 6.50
CA GLU A 309 -13.28 -18.58 7.44
C GLU A 309 -13.18 -17.45 8.47
N SER A 310 -12.62 -17.76 9.64
CA SER A 310 -12.35 -16.75 10.67
C SER A 310 -11.21 -15.82 10.23
N LEU A 311 -11.38 -14.52 10.46
CA LEU A 311 -10.39 -13.50 10.13
C LEU A 311 -9.63 -13.02 11.36
N GLN A 312 -8.35 -12.68 11.17
CA GLN A 312 -7.61 -11.85 12.10
C GLN A 312 -8.06 -10.39 11.92
N LYS A 313 -8.15 -9.65 13.03
CA LYS A 313 -8.51 -8.23 13.01
C LYS A 313 -7.40 -7.37 12.42
N GLU A 314 -6.15 -7.79 12.60
CA GLU A 314 -4.96 -7.08 12.18
C GLU A 314 -3.96 -8.01 11.48
N TRP A 315 -3.42 -7.54 10.38
CA TRP A 315 -2.40 -8.22 9.58
C TRP A 315 -1.19 -7.30 9.44
N ASN A 316 -0.11 -7.60 10.17
CA ASN A 316 1.16 -6.93 9.95
C ASN A 316 1.87 -7.55 8.74
N VAL A 317 2.24 -6.71 7.78
CA VAL A 317 3.02 -7.12 6.61
C VAL A 317 4.47 -7.32 7.05
N PRO A 318 5.15 -8.41 6.64
CA PRO A 318 6.58 -8.58 6.91
C PRO A 318 7.43 -7.51 6.21
N GLU A 319 8.40 -6.97 6.95
CA GLU A 319 9.23 -5.85 6.52
C GLU A 319 10.65 -5.98 7.09
N GLU A 320 11.62 -5.57 6.27
CA GLU A 320 13.04 -5.61 6.57
C GLU A 320 13.60 -4.21 6.87
N VAL A 321 14.86 -4.13 7.27
CA VAL A 321 15.60 -2.86 7.36
C VAL A 321 16.92 -3.00 6.64
N TYR A 322 17.28 -2.01 5.85
CA TYR A 322 18.47 -2.00 5.02
C TYR A 322 19.42 -0.89 5.49
N VAL A 323 20.71 -1.22 5.51
CA VAL A 323 21.75 -0.31 5.99
C VAL A 323 22.95 -0.28 5.06
N ASN A 324 23.66 0.84 5.06
CA ASN A 324 24.98 0.94 4.43
C ASN A 324 26.06 0.49 5.43
N MET A 325 26.12 -0.81 5.66
CA MET A 325 27.12 -1.46 6.51
C MET A 325 27.71 -2.67 5.78
N PRO A 326 28.90 -3.18 6.16
CA PRO A 326 29.58 -4.24 5.41
C PRO A 326 28.92 -5.61 5.55
N GLU A 327 28.18 -5.87 6.63
CA GLU A 327 27.59 -7.17 6.96
C GLU A 327 26.25 -7.02 7.63
N ASP A 328 25.39 -8.05 7.51
CA ASP A 328 24.15 -8.17 8.26
C ASP A 328 24.46 -8.27 9.76
N PHE A 329 23.54 -7.77 10.59
CA PHE A 329 23.66 -7.87 12.05
C PHE A 329 22.28 -7.97 12.70
N GLU A 330 22.27 -8.31 13.99
CA GLU A 330 21.04 -8.49 14.76
C GLU A 330 20.86 -7.36 15.76
N ILE A 331 19.63 -6.90 15.93
CA ILE A 331 19.24 -6.00 17.02
C ILE A 331 18.17 -6.65 17.90
N MET A 332 18.17 -6.28 19.18
CA MET A 332 17.14 -6.71 20.14
C MET A 332 16.20 -5.58 20.46
N LEU A 333 14.87 -5.80 20.23
CA LEU A 333 13.79 -4.89 20.63
C LEU A 333 12.67 -5.66 21.32
N GLY A 334 12.29 -5.22 22.52
CA GLY A 334 11.18 -5.85 23.26
C GLY A 334 11.38 -7.34 23.55
N GLY A 335 12.62 -7.84 23.58
CA GLY A 335 12.95 -9.25 23.76
C GLY A 335 12.85 -10.10 22.48
N LYS A 336 12.60 -9.50 21.34
CA LYS A 336 12.61 -10.13 20.02
C LYS A 336 13.85 -9.70 19.24
N GLU A 337 14.46 -10.65 18.52
CA GLU A 337 15.58 -10.43 17.62
C GLU A 337 15.10 -10.08 16.20
N TYR A 338 15.80 -9.12 15.59
CA TYR A 338 15.53 -8.67 14.23
C TYR A 338 16.84 -8.59 13.44
N THR A 339 16.86 -9.24 12.29
CA THR A 339 17.98 -9.16 11.33
C THR A 339 17.93 -7.83 10.59
N ILE A 340 19.06 -7.14 10.50
CA ILE A 340 19.26 -5.93 9.73
C ILE A 340 20.14 -6.28 8.53
N GLN A 341 19.66 -5.96 7.34
CA GLN A 341 20.31 -6.38 6.11
C GLN A 341 21.30 -5.33 5.58
N ALA A 342 22.54 -5.73 5.37
CA ALA A 342 23.49 -4.94 4.61
C ALA A 342 23.03 -4.85 3.15
N ILE A 343 23.01 -3.63 2.60
CA ILE A 343 22.56 -3.42 1.24
C ILE A 343 23.49 -4.10 0.22
N THR A 344 22.90 -4.80 -0.76
CA THR A 344 23.63 -5.42 -1.86
C THR A 344 23.03 -5.02 -3.20
N GLU A 345 23.81 -5.11 -4.28
CA GLU A 345 23.32 -4.85 -5.64
C GLU A 345 22.15 -5.77 -6.03
N ASN A 346 22.13 -7.00 -5.50
CA ASN A 346 21.06 -7.94 -5.76
C ASN A 346 19.75 -7.52 -5.10
N ILE A 347 19.78 -7.03 -3.85
CA ILE A 347 18.61 -6.49 -3.14
C ILE A 347 18.02 -5.32 -3.94
N VAL A 348 18.87 -4.37 -4.36
CA VAL A 348 18.43 -3.21 -5.16
C VAL A 348 17.78 -3.63 -6.48
N LYS A 349 18.38 -4.61 -7.19
CA LYS A 349 17.83 -5.10 -8.47
C LYS A 349 16.51 -5.85 -8.33
N GLN A 350 16.30 -6.53 -7.22
CA GLN A 350 15.09 -7.30 -6.95
C GLN A 350 13.94 -6.45 -6.39
N ARG A 351 14.20 -5.24 -5.95
CA ARG A 351 13.17 -4.32 -5.47
C ARG A 351 12.33 -3.82 -6.65
N GLU A 352 11.03 -4.10 -6.64
CA GLU A 352 10.11 -3.82 -7.75
C GLU A 352 9.35 -2.48 -7.61
N TYR A 353 9.60 -1.73 -6.54
CA TYR A 353 8.92 -0.44 -6.26
C TYR A 353 9.87 0.65 -5.79
#